data_ebcc41b3f692b46409b7603d211be8d4
#
_entry.id   ebcc41b3f692b46409b7603d211be8d4
#
_cell.length_a   1.000
_cell.length_b   1.000
_cell.length_c   1.000
_cell.angle_alpha   90.00
_cell.angle_beta   90.00
_cell.angle_gamma   90.00
#
_symmetry.space_group_name_H-M   'P 1'
#
loop_
_entity.id
_entity.type
_entity.pdbx_description
1 polymer ?
#
loop_
_entity_poly.entity_id
_entity_poly.type
_entity_poly.pdbx_seq_one_letter_code
_entity_poly.pdbx_strand_id
1 'polypeptide(L)'
;YNEVTYNRINNTVDSKTSGIHKVPEKILDLASTFYYLRRIDYSKMNRGDVIFVNMYFADEIFPFRLRYRGKDIIRTKFGKINCIKISPVVEAGRMFKTQDDLTIWFSDDGNCLPVLVRMDISVVGSVLLKLIKYENIVSPLIFQEQEL
;
A
#
# COMPACT_ATOMS: atom_id res chain seq x y z
N TYR A 1 9.25 19.07 12.35
CA TYR A 1 9.88 18.43 11.16
C TYR A 1 10.70 17.23 11.66
N ASN A 2 10.24 16.01 11.32
CA ASN A 2 10.96 14.78 11.60
C ASN A 2 11.72 14.35 10.35
N GLU A 3 13.00 14.04 10.49
CA GLU A 3 13.85 13.50 9.44
C GLU A 3 14.34 12.13 9.90
N VAL A 4 14.26 11.17 8.99
CA VAL A 4 14.64 9.79 9.26
C VAL A 4 15.62 9.33 8.18
N THR A 5 16.83 8.93 8.59
CA THR A 5 17.88 8.43 7.71
C THR A 5 18.01 6.92 7.86
N TYR A 6 17.98 6.19 6.72
CA TYR A 6 18.08 4.73 6.69
C TYR A 6 19.49 4.30 6.32
N ASN A 7 20.18 3.59 7.23
CA ASN A 7 21.46 2.96 6.97
C ASN A 7 21.25 1.47 6.65
N ARG A 8 21.31 1.14 5.37
CA ARG A 8 21.08 -0.22 4.86
C ARG A 8 22.22 -1.19 5.15
N ILE A 9 23.45 -0.69 5.38
CA ILE A 9 24.62 -1.50 5.67
C ILE A 9 24.56 -2.04 7.09
N ASN A 10 24.21 -1.17 8.03
CA ASN A 10 24.19 -1.50 9.47
C ASN A 10 22.82 -1.94 9.96
N ASN A 11 21.80 -1.90 9.09
CA ASN A 11 20.39 -2.12 9.45
C ASN A 11 19.97 -1.24 10.63
N THR A 12 20.20 0.07 10.48
CA THR A 12 19.77 1.07 11.44
C THR A 12 18.97 2.18 10.79
N VAL A 13 18.14 2.81 11.58
CA VAL A 13 17.41 4.03 11.26
C VAL A 13 17.83 5.09 12.27
N ASP A 14 18.20 6.27 11.80
CA ASP A 14 18.49 7.43 12.62
C ASP A 14 17.35 8.44 12.48
N SER A 15 16.58 8.60 13.56
CA SER A 15 15.48 9.56 13.64
C SER A 15 15.91 10.77 14.43
N LYS A 16 15.65 11.98 13.91
CA LYS A 16 15.92 13.23 14.65
C LYS A 16 15.17 13.32 15.97
N THR A 17 14.04 12.65 16.10
CA THR A 17 13.20 12.67 17.31
C THR A 17 13.59 11.63 18.34
N SER A 18 13.97 10.45 17.90
CA SER A 18 14.17 9.30 18.80
C SER A 18 15.57 8.68 18.75
N GLY A 19 16.46 9.17 17.86
CA GLY A 19 17.82 8.69 17.72
C GLY A 19 17.96 7.43 16.88
N ILE A 20 19.02 6.65 17.15
CA ILE A 20 19.39 5.49 16.35
C ILE A 20 18.71 4.23 16.86
N HIS A 21 18.02 3.54 15.97
CA HIS A 21 17.33 2.27 16.22
C HIS A 21 17.88 1.17 15.33
N LYS A 22 18.08 -0.04 15.87
CA LYS A 22 18.28 -1.23 15.05
C LYS A 22 16.95 -1.66 14.43
N VAL A 23 16.99 -2.00 13.15
CA VAL A 23 15.79 -2.39 12.40
C VAL A 23 16.05 -3.68 11.62
N PRO A 24 14.99 -4.44 11.26
CA PRO A 24 15.12 -5.60 10.37
C PRO A 24 15.73 -5.22 9.02
N GLU A 25 16.34 -6.19 8.35
CA GLU A 25 16.71 -6.03 6.95
C GLU A 25 15.51 -5.64 6.09
N LYS A 26 15.76 -4.86 5.04
CA LYS A 26 14.74 -4.41 4.08
C LYS A 26 13.60 -3.59 4.72
N ILE A 27 13.86 -2.97 5.86
CA ILE A 27 12.91 -2.01 6.43
C ILE A 27 12.56 -0.93 5.41
N LEU A 28 11.30 -0.56 5.29
CA LEU A 28 10.81 0.43 4.35
C LEU A 28 10.16 1.60 5.10
N ASP A 29 10.17 2.77 4.49
CA ASP A 29 9.26 3.85 4.84
C ASP A 29 7.89 3.65 4.17
N LEU A 30 6.94 4.52 4.48
CA LEU A 30 5.58 4.44 3.95
C LEU A 30 5.55 4.53 2.41
N ALA A 31 6.27 5.48 1.82
CA ALA A 31 6.29 5.66 0.36
C ALA A 31 6.96 4.46 -0.34
N SER A 32 8.11 4.01 0.18
CA SER A 32 8.82 2.83 -0.33
C SER A 32 7.96 1.57 -0.23
N THR A 33 7.10 1.45 0.80
CA THR A 33 6.16 0.34 0.93
C THR A 33 5.16 0.31 -0.24
N PHE A 34 4.60 1.46 -0.64
CA PHE A 34 3.74 1.53 -1.82
C PHE A 34 4.48 1.09 -3.10
N TYR A 35 5.72 1.53 -3.29
CA TYR A 35 6.53 1.11 -4.45
C TYR A 35 6.88 -0.38 -4.40
N TYR A 36 7.13 -0.94 -3.24
CA TYR A 36 7.35 -2.38 -3.07
C TYR A 36 6.12 -3.18 -3.47
N LEU A 37 4.93 -2.79 -3.02
CA LEU A 37 3.66 -3.45 -3.34
C LEU A 37 3.37 -3.45 -4.84
N ARG A 38 3.74 -2.40 -5.57
CA ARG A 38 3.60 -2.34 -7.04
C ARG A 38 4.48 -3.35 -7.79
N ARG A 39 5.50 -3.92 -7.16
CA ARG A 39 6.42 -4.87 -7.78
C ARG A 39 6.05 -6.33 -7.55
N ILE A 40 5.01 -6.58 -6.80
CA ILE A 40 4.55 -7.93 -6.48
C ILE A 40 3.82 -8.50 -7.70
N ASP A 41 4.15 -9.75 -8.03
CA ASP A 41 3.45 -10.50 -9.07
C ASP A 41 2.16 -11.11 -8.52
N TYR A 42 1.10 -10.34 -8.55
CA TYR A 42 -0.21 -10.75 -8.06
C TYR A 42 -0.86 -11.86 -8.90
N SER A 43 -0.36 -12.10 -10.12
CA SER A 43 -0.87 -13.19 -10.96
C SER A 43 -0.59 -14.57 -10.38
N LYS A 44 0.42 -14.66 -9.50
CA LYS A 44 0.82 -15.89 -8.80
C LYS A 44 0.20 -16.04 -7.42
N MET A 45 -0.62 -15.09 -7.00
CA MET A 45 -1.22 -15.08 -5.67
C MET A 45 -2.65 -15.61 -5.70
N ASN A 46 -3.01 -16.34 -4.64
CA ASN A 46 -4.38 -16.74 -4.37
C ASN A 46 -5.05 -15.75 -3.42
N ARG A 47 -6.36 -15.58 -3.58
CA ARG A 47 -7.14 -14.76 -2.66
C ARG A 47 -6.97 -15.28 -1.23
N GLY A 48 -6.51 -14.41 -0.33
CA GLY A 48 -6.20 -14.74 1.06
C GLY A 48 -4.72 -14.75 1.37
N ASP A 49 -3.84 -14.87 0.37
CA ASP A 49 -2.39 -14.82 0.57
C ASP A 49 -1.96 -13.52 1.24
N VAL A 50 -0.92 -13.61 2.06
CA VAL A 50 -0.44 -12.51 2.88
C VAL A 50 0.95 -12.05 2.43
N ILE A 51 1.08 -10.75 2.27
CA ILE A 51 2.32 -10.04 1.97
C ILE A 51 2.85 -9.46 3.27
N PHE A 52 4.12 -9.69 3.56
CA PHE A 52 4.80 -9.17 4.75
C PHE A 52 5.74 -8.03 4.37
N VAL A 53 5.63 -6.90 5.07
CA VAL A 53 6.51 -5.75 4.90
C VAL A 53 6.91 -5.22 6.27
N ASN A 54 8.20 -5.10 6.54
CA ASN A 54 8.69 -4.37 7.69
C ASN A 54 8.76 -2.89 7.34
N MET A 55 7.99 -2.08 8.04
CA MET A 55 7.92 -0.64 7.85
C MET A 55 8.39 0.10 9.10
N TYR A 56 9.13 1.19 8.94
CA TYR A 56 9.42 2.13 10.00
C TYR A 56 8.53 3.36 9.83
N PHE A 57 7.71 3.60 10.84
CA PHE A 57 6.75 4.70 10.82
C PHE A 57 6.52 5.23 12.24
N ALA A 58 6.47 6.55 12.40
CA ALA A 58 6.25 7.21 13.69
C ALA A 58 7.21 6.71 14.81
N ASP A 59 8.50 6.57 14.46
CA ASP A 59 9.56 6.08 15.34
C ASP A 59 9.39 4.64 15.87
N GLU A 60 8.56 3.85 15.18
CA GLU A 60 8.33 2.45 15.51
C GLU A 60 8.55 1.51 14.32
N ILE A 61 8.97 0.28 14.62
CA ILE A 61 9.01 -0.81 13.64
C ILE A 61 7.61 -1.42 13.56
N PHE A 62 7.05 -1.37 12.37
CA PHE A 62 5.72 -1.86 12.08
C PHE A 62 5.82 -3.11 11.18
N PRO A 63 5.59 -4.33 11.70
CA PRO A 63 5.43 -5.52 10.87
C PRO A 63 4.08 -5.45 10.18
N PHE A 64 4.06 -4.89 8.98
CA PHE A 64 2.83 -4.66 8.24
C PHE A 64 2.48 -5.89 7.40
N ARG A 65 1.33 -6.46 7.63
CA ARG A 65 0.79 -7.60 6.90
C ARG A 65 -0.39 -7.16 6.06
N LEU A 66 -0.34 -7.47 4.79
CA LEU A 66 -1.38 -7.13 3.82
C LEU A 66 -1.92 -8.41 3.18
N ARG A 67 -3.22 -8.52 3.08
CA ARG A 67 -3.90 -9.66 2.46
C ARG A 67 -4.35 -9.29 1.06
N TYR A 68 -4.01 -10.15 0.10
CA TYR A 68 -4.59 -10.09 -1.23
C TYR A 68 -6.07 -10.50 -1.18
N ARG A 69 -6.96 -9.61 -1.59
CA ARG A 69 -8.41 -9.80 -1.54
C ARG A 69 -9.00 -10.20 -2.88
N GLY A 70 -8.16 -10.36 -3.91
CA GLY A 70 -8.58 -10.68 -5.27
C GLY A 70 -8.71 -9.43 -6.14
N LYS A 71 -9.44 -9.59 -7.23
CA LYS A 71 -9.68 -8.54 -8.23
C LYS A 71 -10.97 -7.78 -7.94
N ASP A 72 -11.02 -6.54 -8.37
CA ASP A 72 -12.16 -5.63 -8.22
C ASP A 72 -12.20 -4.65 -9.40
N ILE A 73 -13.29 -3.93 -9.57
CA ILE A 73 -13.46 -2.94 -10.63
C ILE A 73 -13.75 -1.59 -9.99
N ILE A 74 -12.89 -0.61 -10.27
CA ILE A 74 -13.02 0.74 -9.72
C ILE A 74 -13.45 1.71 -10.81
N ARG A 75 -14.58 2.39 -10.58
CA ARG A 75 -15.02 3.47 -11.45
C ARG A 75 -14.22 4.74 -11.14
N THR A 76 -13.54 5.24 -12.16
CA THR A 76 -12.72 6.46 -12.12
C THR A 76 -13.23 7.48 -13.13
N LYS A 77 -12.63 8.67 -13.13
CA LYS A 77 -12.91 9.66 -14.19
C LYS A 77 -12.38 9.23 -15.57
N PHE A 78 -11.49 8.23 -15.61
CA PHE A 78 -10.92 7.70 -16.86
C PHE A 78 -11.74 6.53 -17.42
N GLY A 79 -12.68 5.97 -16.64
CA GLY A 79 -13.45 4.78 -16.95
C GLY A 79 -13.40 3.75 -15.80
N LYS A 80 -13.87 2.53 -16.07
CA LYS A 80 -13.81 1.40 -15.15
C LYS A 80 -12.44 0.71 -15.29
N ILE A 81 -11.64 0.71 -14.24
CA ILE A 81 -10.31 0.10 -14.22
C ILE A 81 -10.38 -1.22 -13.47
N ASN A 82 -9.84 -2.29 -14.06
CA ASN A 82 -9.62 -3.55 -13.36
C ASN A 82 -8.52 -3.35 -12.33
N CYS A 83 -8.78 -3.75 -11.09
CA CYS A 83 -7.89 -3.50 -9.96
C CYS A 83 -7.63 -4.75 -9.15
N ILE A 84 -6.45 -4.78 -8.54
CA ILE A 84 -6.03 -5.67 -7.47
C ILE A 84 -6.41 -5.01 -6.16
N LYS A 85 -7.13 -5.75 -5.30
CA LYS A 85 -7.56 -5.28 -3.98
C LYS A 85 -6.71 -5.91 -2.90
N ILE A 86 -6.13 -5.07 -2.03
CA ILE A 86 -5.39 -5.50 -0.85
C ILE A 86 -5.88 -4.75 0.40
N SER A 87 -5.83 -5.41 1.55
CA SER A 87 -6.20 -4.84 2.84
C SER A 87 -5.28 -5.36 3.95
N PRO A 88 -5.10 -4.63 5.08
CA PRO A 88 -4.28 -5.12 6.17
C PRO A 88 -4.87 -6.38 6.79
N VAL A 89 -3.99 -7.20 7.34
CA VAL A 89 -4.35 -8.23 8.31
C VAL A 89 -4.34 -7.56 9.66
N VAL A 90 -5.52 -7.31 10.20
CA VAL A 90 -5.67 -6.60 11.48
C VAL A 90 -5.29 -7.50 12.64
N GLU A 91 -4.36 -7.03 13.46
CA GLU A 91 -4.18 -7.50 14.82
C GLU A 91 -4.84 -6.48 15.76
N ALA A 92 -5.67 -6.98 16.66
CA ALA A 92 -6.41 -6.13 17.58
C ALA A 92 -5.45 -5.21 18.39
N GLY A 93 -5.75 -3.90 18.41
CA GLY A 93 -5.10 -2.94 19.29
C GLY A 93 -4.10 -1.99 18.64
N ARG A 94 -3.86 -2.03 17.31
CA ARG A 94 -3.01 -1.08 16.61
C ARG A 94 -3.80 -0.14 15.70
N MET A 95 -3.17 0.49 14.73
CA MET A 95 -3.67 1.62 13.92
C MET A 95 -5.03 1.38 13.24
N PHE A 96 -5.35 0.12 12.91
CA PHE A 96 -6.60 -0.27 12.28
C PHE A 96 -7.39 -1.22 13.19
N LYS A 97 -8.69 -1.00 13.35
CA LYS A 97 -9.58 -1.82 14.18
C LYS A 97 -10.18 -2.98 13.40
N THR A 98 -10.42 -2.77 12.12
CA THR A 98 -11.02 -3.74 11.22
C THR A 98 -10.21 -3.92 9.93
N GLN A 99 -10.45 -5.03 9.23
CA GLN A 99 -9.78 -5.32 7.94
C GLN A 99 -10.17 -4.33 6.83
N ASP A 100 -11.26 -3.60 7.02
CA ASP A 100 -11.80 -2.67 6.04
C ASP A 100 -11.35 -1.22 6.31
N ASP A 101 -10.66 -0.97 7.44
CA ASP A 101 -10.18 0.37 7.81
C ASP A 101 -9.11 0.92 6.85
N LEU A 102 -8.42 0.05 6.12
CA LEU A 102 -7.57 0.43 4.99
C LEU A 102 -7.82 -0.54 3.84
N THR A 103 -8.13 -0.01 2.69
CA THR A 103 -8.18 -0.79 1.45
C THR A 103 -7.46 -0.05 0.35
N ILE A 104 -6.61 -0.76 -0.38
CA ILE A 104 -5.84 -0.24 -1.50
C ILE A 104 -6.23 -1.00 -2.75
N TRP A 105 -6.50 -0.27 -3.82
CA TRP A 105 -6.72 -0.81 -5.16
C TRP A 105 -5.61 -0.33 -6.08
N PHE A 106 -4.84 -1.27 -6.60
CA PHE A 106 -3.86 -1.05 -7.66
C PHE A 106 -4.43 -1.46 -9.01
N SER A 107 -4.06 -0.78 -10.09
CA SER A 107 -4.43 -1.23 -11.44
C SER A 107 -3.86 -2.63 -11.73
N ASP A 108 -4.70 -3.51 -12.31
CA ASP A 108 -4.33 -4.89 -12.66
C ASP A 108 -3.68 -4.91 -14.06
N ASP A 109 -2.54 -4.26 -14.17
CA ASP A 109 -1.75 -4.11 -15.39
C ASP A 109 -0.25 -4.01 -15.07
N GLY A 110 0.58 -3.82 -16.09
CA GLY A 110 2.03 -3.70 -15.92
C GLY A 110 2.50 -2.46 -15.14
N ASN A 111 1.63 -1.49 -14.89
CA ASN A 111 1.97 -0.28 -14.13
C ASN A 111 1.72 -0.43 -12.63
N CYS A 112 0.70 -1.21 -12.25
CA CYS A 112 0.25 -1.38 -10.87
C CYS A 112 0.11 -0.03 -10.14
N LEU A 113 -0.63 0.91 -10.74
CA LEU A 113 -0.83 2.25 -10.18
C LEU A 113 -1.82 2.21 -9.01
N PRO A 114 -1.60 2.97 -7.93
CA PRO A 114 -2.61 3.15 -6.91
C PRO A 114 -3.80 3.94 -7.50
N VAL A 115 -4.92 3.26 -7.71
CA VAL A 115 -6.13 3.82 -8.31
C VAL A 115 -7.02 4.45 -7.25
N LEU A 116 -7.15 3.75 -6.12
CA LEU A 116 -7.96 4.17 -4.99
C LEU A 116 -7.32 3.66 -3.69
N VAL A 117 -7.25 4.52 -2.69
CA VAL A 117 -6.97 4.13 -1.30
C VAL A 117 -8.10 4.65 -0.43
N ARG A 118 -8.72 3.79 0.35
CA ARG A 118 -9.71 4.14 1.36
C ARG A 118 -9.14 3.85 2.74
N MET A 119 -9.20 4.82 3.61
CA MET A 119 -8.83 4.70 5.02
C MET A 119 -9.99 5.18 5.89
N ASP A 120 -10.47 4.33 6.78
CA ASP A 120 -11.49 4.65 7.76
C ASP A 120 -10.82 4.86 9.13
N ILE A 121 -10.69 6.12 9.54
CA ILE A 121 -10.01 6.52 10.78
C ILE A 121 -11.07 6.90 11.80
N SER A 122 -11.11 6.18 12.91
CA SER A 122 -12.21 6.22 13.91
C SER A 122 -12.57 7.62 14.46
N VAL A 123 -11.67 8.59 14.38
CA VAL A 123 -11.87 9.96 14.90
C VAL A 123 -12.04 10.97 13.78
N VAL A 124 -11.46 10.69 12.60
CA VAL A 124 -11.38 11.64 11.46
C VAL A 124 -12.44 11.34 10.40
N GLY A 125 -12.97 10.11 10.37
CA GLY A 125 -13.86 9.62 9.32
C GLY A 125 -13.12 8.97 8.17
N SER A 126 -13.78 8.82 7.02
CA SER A 126 -13.22 8.16 5.84
C SER A 126 -12.38 9.12 5.00
N VAL A 127 -11.15 8.72 4.70
CA VAL A 127 -10.25 9.41 3.76
C VAL A 127 -10.17 8.59 2.46
N LEU A 128 -10.40 9.26 1.33
CA LEU A 128 -10.32 8.65 0.00
C LEU A 128 -9.23 9.35 -0.82
N LEU A 129 -8.20 8.60 -1.21
CA LEU A 129 -7.21 9.05 -2.16
C LEU A 129 -7.51 8.42 -3.53
N LYS A 130 -7.72 9.24 -4.54
CA LYS A 130 -8.11 8.80 -5.89
C LYS A 130 -7.05 9.19 -6.92
N LEU A 131 -6.80 8.32 -7.89
CA LEU A 131 -5.98 8.64 -9.05
C LEU A 131 -6.63 9.79 -9.85
N ILE A 132 -5.96 10.92 -9.94
CA ILE A 132 -6.45 12.12 -10.67
C ILE A 132 -5.69 12.40 -11.96
N LYS A 133 -4.45 11.91 -12.08
CA LYS A 133 -3.59 12.06 -13.26
C LYS A 133 -2.53 10.97 -13.27
N TYR A 134 -2.14 10.54 -14.44
CA TYR A 134 -1.00 9.64 -14.63
C TYR A 134 -0.25 10.02 -15.90
N GLU A 135 1.06 9.82 -15.90
CA GLU A 135 1.96 10.09 -17.01
C GLU A 135 3.10 9.05 -17.01
N ASN A 136 3.78 8.90 -18.13
CA ASN A 136 4.96 8.05 -18.26
C ASN A 136 4.73 6.61 -17.79
N ILE A 137 3.56 6.06 -18.13
CA ILE A 137 3.20 4.68 -17.84
C ILE A 137 3.92 3.71 -18.77
N VAL A 138 4.24 2.51 -18.27
CA VAL A 138 4.96 1.47 -19.01
C VAL A 138 4.06 0.80 -20.05
N SER A 139 2.79 0.66 -19.75
CA SER A 139 1.76 0.06 -20.61
C SER A 139 0.44 0.83 -20.48
N PRO A 140 -0.45 0.79 -21.50
CA PRO A 140 -1.79 1.35 -21.37
C PRO A 140 -2.54 0.78 -20.17
N LEU A 141 -3.36 1.61 -19.50
CA LEU A 141 -4.28 1.13 -18.48
C LEU A 141 -5.31 0.18 -19.11
N ILE A 142 -5.63 -0.89 -18.41
CA ILE A 142 -6.64 -1.85 -18.86
C ILE A 142 -8.00 -1.42 -18.30
N PHE A 143 -8.87 -0.97 -19.18
CA PHE A 143 -10.24 -0.63 -18.85
C PHE A 143 -11.16 -1.82 -19.12
N GLN A 144 -12.22 -1.95 -18.33
CA GLN A 144 -13.29 -2.87 -18.65
C GLN A 144 -14.04 -2.34 -19.86
N GLU A 145 -14.27 -3.21 -20.85
CA GLU A 145 -15.11 -2.87 -22.01
C GLU A 145 -16.49 -2.43 -21.52
N GLN A 146 -16.99 -1.35 -22.10
CA GLN A 146 -18.37 -0.95 -21.88
C GLN A 146 -19.24 -1.96 -22.66
N GLU A 147 -20.03 -2.75 -21.94
CA GLU A 147 -21.15 -3.42 -22.58
C GLU A 147 -22.06 -2.35 -23.17
N LEU A 148 -22.17 -2.35 -24.51
CA LEU A 148 -23.06 -1.50 -25.30
C LEU A 148 -24.51 -1.89 -25.06
#